data_c559ca00ff297cd5c7afaa1c2b0a2a33
#
_entry.id   c559ca00ff297cd5c7afaa1c2b0a2a33
#
_cell.length_a   1.000
_cell.length_b   1.000
_cell.length_c   1.000
_cell.angle_alpha   90.00
_cell.angle_beta   90.00
_cell.angle_gamma   90.00
#
_symmetry.space_group_name_H-M   'P 1'
#
loop_
_entity.id
_entity.type
_entity.pdbx_description
1 polymer ?
#
loop_
_entity_poly.entity_id
_entity_poly.type
_entity_poly.pdbx_seq_one_letter_code
_entity_poly.pdbx_strand_id
1 'polypeptide(L)'
;MNKILNITAVLAAALSVSACKTTVQKPVKVDYQMEYTVGNVTFDMVKIPAGHYTMGLSADNRRKVTNGIPHEVALDGFVISSNPVSQALWTAVMGGNPSSVQNPDAPVDMVSWVDVVKFLGKLGKATGKEFIIPTEAQWEYAQGILGGKGFTSVAEWCLDSYDAVPDGATSDDYFKPMELAVNPEGPAEKDGKVVRTVLERMELESHTRKVKVGFRLVQPTEDVLTDAILGPIDGTQIDRETVDASDARPEVFTVGGVSFRMVKVKGGTFSMGFNDYDTPLATFSVQENEQPAHPVTLDDFEIGETEVTVALWNAVMGSLPHLNDLAEPQKPVGNVSWYNSQNFISKLNALTGRKFRLPTEAEWEYAARGGQKTRRYGFSGSNTYDAMWYLGNANSKLKDVKKLKPNELGIYDMSGNVWEWCYDRAAEYSKDPQVNPVGATEGGTRILRGGSCASRWDACRISNRSFMPAKNIKGTFGLRLAL
;
A
#
# COMPACT_ATOMS: atom_id res chain seq x y z
N MET A 1 53.40 -7.54 -57.44
CA MET A 1 53.18 -8.88 -56.92
C MET A 1 52.83 -8.82 -55.45
N ASN A 2 51.59 -8.61 -55.10
CA ASN A 2 51.15 -8.68 -53.69
C ASN A 2 49.77 -9.32 -53.68
N LYS A 3 49.71 -10.48 -53.04
CA LYS A 3 48.50 -11.24 -52.78
C LYS A 3 47.70 -10.56 -51.65
N ILE A 4 46.47 -10.22 -51.95
CA ILE A 4 45.49 -9.78 -50.97
C ILE A 4 44.80 -11.04 -50.43
N LEU A 5 44.91 -11.26 -49.11
CA LEU A 5 44.23 -12.32 -48.40
C LEU A 5 42.96 -11.73 -47.79
N ASN A 6 41.80 -12.19 -48.26
CA ASN A 6 40.51 -11.86 -47.64
C ASN A 6 40.31 -12.82 -46.46
N ILE A 7 40.19 -12.26 -45.29
CA ILE A 7 39.76 -13.00 -44.09
C ILE A 7 38.33 -12.56 -43.77
N THR A 8 37.39 -13.48 -44.05
CA THR A 8 36.00 -13.35 -43.63
C THR A 8 35.91 -13.79 -42.15
N ALA A 9 35.71 -12.84 -41.25
CA ALA A 9 35.45 -13.15 -39.84
C ALA A 9 33.99 -13.50 -39.69
N VAL A 10 33.71 -14.75 -39.34
CA VAL A 10 32.43 -15.23 -38.90
C VAL A 10 32.32 -14.92 -37.40
N LEU A 11 31.47 -13.95 -37.06
CA LEU A 11 31.11 -13.66 -35.66
C LEU A 11 30.14 -14.75 -35.18
N ALA A 12 30.65 -15.70 -34.42
CA ALA A 12 29.83 -16.60 -33.63
C ALA A 12 29.35 -15.86 -32.37
N ALA A 13 28.09 -15.45 -32.35
CA ALA A 13 27.46 -14.95 -31.12
C ALA A 13 27.27 -16.12 -30.15
N ALA A 14 28.16 -16.25 -29.17
CA ALA A 14 27.96 -17.13 -28.03
C ALA A 14 26.87 -16.51 -27.14
N LEU A 15 25.67 -17.09 -27.21
CA LEU A 15 24.63 -16.89 -26.19
C LEU A 15 25.14 -17.50 -24.88
N SER A 16 25.69 -16.67 -24.01
CA SER A 16 25.93 -17.06 -22.63
C SER A 16 24.59 -17.13 -21.92
N VAL A 17 24.06 -18.34 -21.80
CA VAL A 17 23.01 -18.65 -20.82
C VAL A 17 23.63 -18.41 -19.45
N SER A 18 23.38 -17.23 -18.89
CA SER A 18 23.71 -16.94 -17.49
C SER A 18 22.79 -17.83 -16.65
N ALA A 19 23.36 -18.92 -16.13
CA ALA A 19 22.67 -19.71 -15.12
C ALA A 19 22.35 -18.79 -13.93
N CYS A 20 21.07 -18.54 -13.74
CA CYS A 20 20.58 -17.83 -12.57
C CYS A 20 20.99 -18.67 -11.35
N LYS A 21 22.07 -18.26 -10.69
CA LYS A 21 22.44 -18.80 -9.39
C LYS A 21 21.37 -18.35 -8.44
N THR A 22 20.56 -19.28 -7.96
CA THR A 22 19.67 -19.09 -6.81
C THR A 22 20.52 -18.53 -5.67
N THR A 23 20.46 -17.23 -5.47
CA THR A 23 21.06 -16.58 -4.31
C THR A 23 20.18 -16.92 -3.14
N VAL A 24 20.54 -17.98 -2.40
CA VAL A 24 20.02 -18.17 -1.04
C VAL A 24 20.44 -16.90 -0.30
N GLN A 25 19.49 -16.00 -0.03
CA GLN A 25 19.75 -14.83 0.78
C GLN A 25 20.30 -15.32 2.12
N LYS A 26 21.47 -14.79 2.50
CA LYS A 26 22.00 -15.02 3.84
C LYS A 26 20.93 -14.57 4.83
N PRO A 27 20.74 -15.31 5.96
CA PRO A 27 19.76 -14.91 6.96
C PRO A 27 20.01 -13.44 7.33
N VAL A 28 19.01 -12.61 7.07
CA VAL A 28 19.06 -11.19 7.43
C VAL A 28 19.02 -11.15 8.94
N LYS A 29 19.97 -10.39 9.55
CA LYS A 29 19.92 -10.16 10.98
C LYS A 29 18.65 -9.37 11.27
N VAL A 30 17.69 -9.99 11.93
CA VAL A 30 16.43 -9.36 12.31
C VAL A 30 16.70 -8.52 13.55
N ASP A 31 16.79 -7.21 13.39
CA ASP A 31 17.23 -6.30 14.46
C ASP A 31 16.07 -5.73 15.31
N TYR A 32 14.82 -6.12 15.05
CA TYR A 32 13.68 -5.56 15.77
C TYR A 32 12.70 -6.64 16.24
N GLN A 33 12.56 -6.73 17.56
CA GLN A 33 11.61 -7.62 18.25
C GLN A 33 10.65 -6.78 19.07
N MET A 34 9.33 -7.03 18.90
CA MET A 34 8.27 -6.43 19.72
C MET A 34 7.72 -7.48 20.67
N GLU A 35 7.44 -7.08 21.88
CA GLU A 35 6.90 -7.94 22.92
C GLU A 35 5.51 -7.47 23.33
N TYR A 36 4.56 -8.40 23.39
CA TYR A 36 3.20 -8.17 23.85
C TYR A 36 2.88 -9.08 25.00
N THR A 37 2.07 -8.58 25.94
CA THR A 37 1.66 -9.34 27.13
C THR A 37 0.14 -9.36 27.26
N VAL A 38 -0.41 -10.56 27.51
CA VAL A 38 -1.83 -10.76 27.87
C VAL A 38 -1.91 -11.52 29.19
N GLY A 39 -2.42 -10.86 30.22
CA GLY A 39 -2.35 -11.39 31.59
C GLY A 39 -0.89 -11.51 32.05
N ASN A 40 -0.43 -12.75 32.22
CA ASN A 40 0.97 -13.08 32.57
C ASN A 40 1.70 -13.84 31.45
N VAL A 41 1.14 -13.83 30.23
CA VAL A 41 1.72 -14.52 29.06
C VAL A 41 2.26 -13.51 28.09
N THR A 42 3.54 -13.64 27.75
CA THR A 42 4.24 -12.79 26.80
C THR A 42 4.49 -13.53 25.50
N PHE A 43 4.41 -12.84 24.37
CA PHE A 43 4.75 -13.35 23.05
C PHE A 43 5.49 -12.33 22.22
N ASP A 44 6.36 -12.81 21.34
CA ASP A 44 7.25 -11.98 20.53
C ASP A 44 6.76 -11.87 19.09
N MET A 45 6.89 -10.67 18.55
CA MET A 45 6.69 -10.37 17.14
C MET A 45 7.98 -9.88 16.52
N VAL A 46 8.23 -10.25 15.27
CA VAL A 46 9.49 -9.99 14.56
C VAL A 46 9.18 -9.25 13.26
N LYS A 47 9.94 -8.20 12.97
CA LYS A 47 9.79 -7.44 11.74
C LYS A 47 10.47 -8.18 10.57
N ILE A 48 9.71 -8.48 9.53
CA ILE A 48 10.19 -9.02 8.27
C ILE A 48 10.33 -7.87 7.27
N PRO A 49 11.51 -7.69 6.65
CA PRO A 49 11.70 -6.63 5.67
C PRO A 49 10.88 -6.88 4.39
N ALA A 50 10.56 -5.81 3.68
CA ALA A 50 10.02 -5.92 2.32
C ALA A 50 11.00 -6.65 1.41
N GLY A 51 10.49 -7.38 0.42
CA GLY A 51 11.36 -8.07 -0.54
C GLY A 51 10.60 -8.84 -1.61
N HIS A 52 11.38 -9.48 -2.46
CA HIS A 52 10.93 -10.32 -3.56
C HIS A 52 11.44 -11.74 -3.37
N TYR A 53 10.63 -12.72 -3.73
CA TYR A 53 11.04 -14.13 -3.70
C TYR A 53 10.19 -14.94 -4.67
N THR A 54 10.70 -16.10 -5.05
CA THR A 54 9.94 -17.07 -5.85
C THR A 54 9.16 -17.96 -4.89
N MET A 55 7.85 -17.78 -4.81
CA MET A 55 6.92 -18.58 -4.01
C MET A 55 6.72 -19.95 -4.68
N GLY A 56 6.53 -21.00 -3.88
CA GLY A 56 6.20 -22.34 -4.37
C GLY A 56 7.42 -23.21 -4.71
N LEU A 57 8.65 -22.72 -4.55
CA LEU A 57 9.86 -23.51 -4.70
C LEU A 57 10.21 -24.23 -3.39
N SER A 58 10.29 -25.57 -3.42
CA SER A 58 10.99 -26.28 -2.35
C SER A 58 12.49 -26.07 -2.51
N ALA A 59 13.23 -25.91 -1.40
CA ALA A 59 14.68 -25.79 -1.37
C ALA A 59 15.41 -27.00 -2.02
N ASP A 60 14.69 -28.05 -2.31
CA ASP A 60 15.19 -29.28 -2.95
C ASP A 60 14.39 -29.54 -4.22
N ASN A 61 14.93 -29.13 -5.37
CA ASN A 61 14.36 -29.25 -6.72
C ASN A 61 14.02 -30.69 -7.16
N ARG A 62 13.97 -31.67 -6.25
CA ARG A 62 13.81 -33.07 -6.57
C ARG A 62 12.46 -33.69 -6.22
N ARG A 63 11.55 -32.97 -5.61
CA ARG A 63 10.22 -33.47 -5.26
C ARG A 63 9.15 -32.81 -6.10
N LYS A 64 8.20 -33.61 -6.59
CA LYS A 64 7.01 -33.15 -7.30
C LYS A 64 6.35 -32.01 -6.49
N VAL A 65 6.11 -30.90 -7.15
CA VAL A 65 5.58 -29.68 -6.58
C VAL A 65 4.15 -29.96 -6.06
N THR A 66 4.04 -30.18 -4.76
CA THR A 66 2.74 -30.15 -4.06
C THR A 66 2.38 -28.73 -3.61
N ASN A 67 3.28 -27.77 -3.84
CA ASN A 67 3.21 -26.42 -3.25
C ASN A 67 2.71 -25.32 -4.18
N GLY A 68 2.21 -25.66 -5.36
CA GLY A 68 1.76 -24.68 -6.34
C GLY A 68 2.78 -24.39 -7.44
N ILE A 69 2.37 -23.61 -8.45
CA ILE A 69 3.22 -23.20 -9.57
C ILE A 69 4.19 -22.13 -9.08
N PRO A 70 5.53 -22.28 -9.24
CA PRO A 70 6.48 -21.26 -8.85
C PRO A 70 6.21 -19.93 -9.57
N HIS A 71 6.12 -18.85 -8.81
CA HIS A 71 5.91 -17.51 -9.35
C HIS A 71 6.58 -16.45 -8.47
N GLU A 72 6.89 -15.32 -9.05
CA GLU A 72 7.52 -14.21 -8.33
C GLU A 72 6.48 -13.47 -7.49
N VAL A 73 6.85 -13.19 -6.23
CA VAL A 73 6.03 -12.46 -5.27
C VAL A 73 6.84 -11.31 -4.69
N ALA A 74 6.24 -10.12 -4.65
CA ALA A 74 6.72 -8.99 -3.87
C ALA A 74 5.85 -8.83 -2.62
N LEU A 75 6.50 -8.63 -1.50
CA LEU A 75 5.84 -8.35 -0.22
C LEU A 75 6.37 -7.04 0.37
N ASP A 76 5.46 -6.23 0.89
CA ASP A 76 5.82 -5.17 1.81
C ASP A 76 6.37 -5.76 3.10
N GLY A 77 7.12 -4.96 3.87
CA GLY A 77 7.57 -5.37 5.19
C GLY A 77 6.37 -5.58 6.11
N PHE A 78 6.41 -6.60 6.96
CA PHE A 78 5.34 -6.94 7.90
C PHE A 78 5.92 -7.43 9.23
N VAL A 79 5.07 -7.58 10.22
CA VAL A 79 5.45 -8.09 11.55
C VAL A 79 4.73 -9.40 11.79
N ILE A 80 5.47 -10.44 12.18
CA ILE A 80 4.96 -11.79 12.37
C ILE A 80 5.42 -12.35 13.72
N SER A 81 4.60 -13.17 14.38
CA SER A 81 5.07 -13.82 15.60
C SER A 81 6.20 -14.80 15.33
N SER A 82 7.23 -14.74 16.15
CA SER A 82 8.42 -15.60 16.03
C SER A 82 8.07 -17.09 16.10
N ASN A 83 7.03 -17.44 16.84
CA ASN A 83 6.53 -18.78 17.02
C ASN A 83 5.01 -18.84 16.76
N PRO A 84 4.45 -20.04 16.52
CA PRO A 84 3.01 -20.22 16.54
C PRO A 84 2.42 -19.83 17.90
N VAL A 85 1.14 -19.50 17.93
CA VAL A 85 0.42 -19.17 19.18
C VAL A 85 0.53 -20.34 20.16
N SER A 86 1.06 -20.06 21.35
CA SER A 86 1.21 -21.06 22.40
C SER A 86 -0.13 -21.40 23.06
N GLN A 87 -0.22 -22.59 23.66
CA GLN A 87 -1.38 -22.99 24.46
C GLN A 87 -1.61 -22.06 25.65
N ALA A 88 -0.55 -21.53 26.25
CA ALA A 88 -0.64 -20.53 27.30
C ALA A 88 -1.32 -19.24 26.81
N LEU A 89 -0.87 -18.69 25.69
CA LEU A 89 -1.47 -17.49 25.11
C LEU A 89 -2.93 -17.72 24.69
N TRP A 90 -3.20 -18.87 24.06
CA TRP A 90 -4.57 -19.23 23.71
C TRP A 90 -5.47 -19.29 24.94
N THR A 91 -5.00 -19.93 26.01
CA THR A 91 -5.78 -20.07 27.29
C THR A 91 -6.00 -18.70 27.93
N ALA A 92 -5.00 -17.83 27.94
CA ALA A 92 -5.12 -16.48 28.50
C ALA A 92 -6.20 -15.64 27.78
N VAL A 93 -6.36 -15.84 26.47
CA VAL A 93 -7.33 -15.10 25.64
C VAL A 93 -8.70 -15.77 25.61
N MET A 94 -8.76 -17.11 25.51
CA MET A 94 -9.99 -17.86 25.26
C MET A 94 -10.62 -18.48 26.52
N GLY A 95 -9.83 -18.63 27.59
CA GLY A 95 -10.26 -19.19 28.87
C GLY A 95 -10.22 -20.72 28.95
N GLY A 96 -9.82 -21.43 27.90
CA GLY A 96 -9.69 -22.88 27.87
C GLY A 96 -8.72 -23.35 26.79
N ASN A 97 -8.15 -24.55 26.91
CA ASN A 97 -7.18 -25.12 26.01
C ASN A 97 -7.76 -26.31 25.22
N PRO A 98 -7.95 -26.20 23.88
CA PRO A 98 -8.51 -27.27 23.05
C PRO A 98 -7.51 -28.35 22.66
N SER A 99 -6.22 -28.12 22.89
CA SER A 99 -5.13 -28.93 22.33
C SER A 99 -5.20 -30.39 22.81
N SER A 100 -4.80 -31.27 21.92
CA SER A 100 -4.83 -32.74 22.14
C SER A 100 -3.89 -33.19 23.25
N VAL A 101 -2.75 -32.48 23.40
CA VAL A 101 -1.78 -32.71 24.48
C VAL A 101 -1.55 -31.38 25.19
N GLN A 102 -1.75 -31.37 26.50
CA GLN A 102 -1.62 -30.16 27.32
C GLN A 102 -0.16 -29.85 27.61
N ASN A 103 0.36 -28.77 27.08
CA ASN A 103 1.68 -28.19 27.34
C ASN A 103 1.64 -26.70 27.09
N PRO A 104 1.70 -25.83 28.10
CA PRO A 104 1.55 -24.38 27.95
C PRO A 104 2.49 -23.74 26.93
N ASP A 105 3.71 -24.26 26.80
CA ASP A 105 4.75 -23.73 25.92
C ASP A 105 4.67 -24.29 24.47
N ALA A 106 3.86 -25.33 24.26
CA ALA A 106 3.64 -25.88 22.93
C ALA A 106 2.66 -25.04 22.12
N PRO A 107 2.72 -25.08 20.79
CA PRO A 107 1.70 -24.49 19.94
C PRO A 107 0.30 -25.04 20.26
N VAL A 108 -0.71 -24.17 20.21
CA VAL A 108 -2.10 -24.62 20.29
C VAL A 108 -2.45 -25.43 19.05
N ASP A 109 -3.17 -26.52 19.21
CA ASP A 109 -3.75 -27.31 18.13
C ASP A 109 -5.23 -27.63 18.37
N MET A 110 -5.88 -28.38 17.49
CA MET A 110 -7.33 -28.65 17.52
C MET A 110 -8.19 -27.37 17.44
N VAL A 111 -7.68 -26.36 16.75
CA VAL A 111 -8.38 -25.11 16.46
C VAL A 111 -8.77 -25.03 15.00
N SER A 112 -10.02 -24.66 14.73
CA SER A 112 -10.49 -24.37 13.38
C SER A 112 -10.14 -22.94 12.97
N TRP A 113 -10.19 -22.64 11.69
CA TRP A 113 -10.00 -21.27 11.19
C TRP A 113 -11.01 -20.29 11.83
N VAL A 114 -12.26 -20.74 12.02
CA VAL A 114 -13.30 -19.95 12.73
C VAL A 114 -12.95 -19.71 14.21
N ASP A 115 -12.34 -20.68 14.89
CA ASP A 115 -11.87 -20.47 16.27
C ASP A 115 -10.73 -19.45 16.32
N VAL A 116 -9.82 -19.49 15.32
CA VAL A 116 -8.73 -18.51 15.19
C VAL A 116 -9.27 -17.09 15.01
N VAL A 117 -10.27 -16.89 14.14
CA VAL A 117 -10.90 -15.56 13.96
C VAL A 117 -11.48 -15.03 15.26
N LYS A 118 -12.14 -15.90 16.06
CA LYS A 118 -12.66 -15.50 17.39
C LYS A 118 -11.53 -15.14 18.37
N PHE A 119 -10.43 -15.89 18.33
CA PHE A 119 -9.24 -15.61 19.14
C PHE A 119 -8.66 -14.24 18.80
N LEU A 120 -8.46 -13.94 17.50
CA LEU A 120 -7.92 -12.66 17.01
C LEU A 120 -8.75 -11.47 17.51
N GLY A 121 -10.09 -11.56 17.42
CA GLY A 121 -10.99 -10.52 17.93
C GLY A 121 -10.90 -10.30 19.46
N LYS A 122 -10.66 -11.36 20.25
CA LYS A 122 -10.45 -11.22 21.69
C LYS A 122 -9.04 -10.72 22.04
N LEU A 123 -8.02 -11.19 21.32
CA LEU A 123 -6.63 -10.73 21.46
C LEU A 123 -6.54 -9.23 21.18
N GLY A 124 -7.18 -8.77 20.10
CA GLY A 124 -7.24 -7.36 19.74
C GLY A 124 -7.85 -6.50 20.86
N LYS A 125 -8.95 -6.96 21.48
CA LYS A 125 -9.56 -6.27 22.65
C LYS A 125 -8.65 -6.27 23.87
N ALA A 126 -7.88 -7.34 24.09
CA ALA A 126 -7.00 -7.46 25.27
C ALA A 126 -5.73 -6.61 25.15
N THR A 127 -5.24 -6.41 23.93
CA THR A 127 -3.97 -5.70 23.66
C THR A 127 -4.17 -4.29 23.14
N GLY A 128 -5.36 -3.92 22.67
CA GLY A 128 -5.62 -2.68 21.95
C GLY A 128 -5.02 -2.65 20.54
N LYS A 129 -4.57 -3.79 20.01
CA LYS A 129 -3.91 -3.94 18.71
C LYS A 129 -4.65 -4.90 17.81
N GLU A 130 -4.61 -4.68 16.51
CA GLU A 130 -5.17 -5.62 15.53
C GLU A 130 -4.15 -6.70 15.19
N PHE A 131 -4.60 -7.95 15.14
CA PHE A 131 -3.83 -9.09 14.69
C PHE A 131 -4.64 -9.89 13.66
N ILE A 132 -3.94 -10.43 12.69
CA ILE A 132 -4.46 -11.36 11.68
C ILE A 132 -3.58 -12.61 11.65
N ILE A 133 -3.93 -13.60 10.85
CA ILE A 133 -3.03 -14.69 10.47
C ILE A 133 -2.29 -14.30 9.18
N PRO A 134 -1.10 -14.85 8.91
CA PRO A 134 -0.35 -14.54 7.70
C PRO A 134 -1.12 -14.97 6.44
N THR A 135 -0.90 -14.25 5.35
CA THR A 135 -1.15 -14.84 4.03
C THR A 135 -0.16 -15.99 3.80
N GLU A 136 -0.50 -16.88 2.87
CA GLU A 136 0.40 -17.97 2.47
C GLU A 136 1.76 -17.44 2.02
N ALA A 137 1.76 -16.35 1.25
CA ALA A 137 2.97 -15.69 0.78
C ALA A 137 3.80 -15.10 1.94
N GLN A 138 3.18 -14.43 2.90
CA GLN A 138 3.86 -13.91 4.09
C GLN A 138 4.47 -15.05 4.92
N TRP A 139 3.73 -16.15 5.07
CA TRP A 139 4.20 -17.31 5.83
C TRP A 139 5.47 -17.93 5.20
N GLU A 140 5.46 -18.17 3.88
CA GLU A 140 6.58 -18.79 3.15
C GLU A 140 7.79 -17.86 3.12
N TYR A 141 7.59 -16.56 2.89
CA TYR A 141 8.67 -15.57 2.90
C TYR A 141 9.32 -15.44 4.27
N ALA A 142 8.52 -15.33 5.34
CA ALA A 142 9.04 -15.25 6.70
C ALA A 142 9.82 -16.51 7.10
N GLN A 143 9.36 -17.70 6.69
CA GLN A 143 10.04 -18.96 6.90
C GLN A 143 11.45 -18.95 6.27
N GLY A 144 11.58 -18.41 5.05
CA GLY A 144 12.87 -18.23 4.39
C GLY A 144 13.79 -17.23 5.10
N ILE A 145 13.27 -16.06 5.46
CA ILE A 145 14.05 -15.00 6.16
C ILE A 145 14.52 -15.44 7.54
N LEU A 146 13.66 -16.11 8.31
CA LEU A 146 13.98 -16.57 9.67
C LEU A 146 14.80 -17.89 9.68
N GLY A 147 15.14 -18.44 8.50
CA GLY A 147 15.90 -19.68 8.38
C GLY A 147 15.20 -20.88 8.98
N GLY A 148 13.86 -20.92 8.90
CA GLY A 148 13.02 -21.98 9.44
C GLY A 148 12.86 -22.02 10.95
N LYS A 149 13.46 -21.08 11.69
CA LYS A 149 13.32 -21.02 13.14
C LYS A 149 11.86 -20.71 13.50
N GLY A 150 11.28 -21.51 14.38
CA GLY A 150 9.88 -21.37 14.80
C GLY A 150 8.82 -21.93 13.82
N PHE A 151 9.24 -22.54 12.69
CA PHE A 151 8.34 -23.04 11.62
C PHE A 151 8.29 -24.57 11.50
N THR A 152 8.51 -25.33 12.54
CA THR A 152 8.75 -26.77 12.39
C THR A 152 7.79 -27.68 13.13
N SER A 153 6.95 -27.19 14.00
CA SER A 153 6.26 -28.06 14.97
C SER A 153 4.81 -28.39 14.63
N VAL A 154 4.12 -27.52 13.93
CA VAL A 154 2.70 -27.69 13.54
C VAL A 154 2.46 -27.17 12.15
N ALA A 155 1.41 -27.65 11.50
CA ALA A 155 0.86 -26.98 10.33
C ALA A 155 0.11 -25.72 10.77
N GLU A 156 0.08 -24.69 9.95
CA GLU A 156 -0.47 -23.40 10.33
C GLU A 156 -1.51 -22.89 9.34
N TRP A 157 -2.63 -22.40 9.87
CA TRP A 157 -3.66 -21.72 9.10
C TRP A 157 -3.11 -20.45 8.46
N CYS A 158 -3.42 -20.25 7.18
CA CYS A 158 -3.20 -19.01 6.45
C CYS A 158 -4.53 -18.30 6.15
N LEU A 159 -4.44 -17.02 5.84
CA LEU A 159 -5.60 -16.18 5.52
C LEU A 159 -6.29 -16.60 4.24
N ASP A 160 -5.50 -17.10 3.29
CA ASP A 160 -5.92 -17.41 1.92
C ASP A 160 -6.94 -18.55 1.86
N SER A 161 -7.85 -18.44 0.89
CA SER A 161 -8.65 -19.58 0.46
C SER A 161 -7.83 -20.50 -0.45
N TYR A 162 -8.06 -21.78 -0.37
CA TYR A 162 -7.31 -22.75 -1.17
C TYR A 162 -7.74 -22.71 -2.63
N ASP A 163 -6.75 -22.66 -3.53
CA ASP A 163 -6.94 -22.88 -4.95
C ASP A 163 -6.05 -24.02 -5.40
N ALA A 164 -6.67 -25.07 -5.93
CA ALA A 164 -5.95 -26.25 -6.38
C ALA A 164 -5.12 -25.93 -7.61
N VAL A 165 -3.91 -26.49 -7.69
CA VAL A 165 -3.15 -26.49 -8.95
C VAL A 165 -4.01 -27.23 -10.00
N PRO A 166 -4.23 -26.69 -11.21
CA PRO A 166 -5.03 -27.33 -12.23
C PRO A 166 -4.51 -28.74 -12.54
N ASP A 167 -5.40 -29.73 -12.61
CA ASP A 167 -5.06 -31.06 -13.04
C ASP A 167 -4.46 -31.04 -14.46
N GLY A 168 -3.28 -31.64 -14.63
CA GLY A 168 -2.59 -31.68 -15.90
C GLY A 168 -1.63 -30.53 -16.17
N ALA A 169 -1.34 -29.64 -15.19
CA ALA A 169 -0.27 -28.66 -15.31
C ALA A 169 1.07 -29.36 -15.64
N THR A 170 1.71 -28.93 -16.73
CA THR A 170 2.98 -29.47 -17.22
C THR A 170 4.16 -28.63 -16.73
N SER A 171 5.40 -29.15 -16.90
CA SER A 171 6.62 -28.40 -16.61
C SER A 171 6.67 -27.08 -17.37
N ASP A 172 6.11 -26.99 -18.55
CA ASP A 172 6.09 -25.78 -19.38
C ASP A 172 5.11 -24.73 -18.84
N ASP A 173 4.07 -25.15 -18.12
CA ASP A 173 3.16 -24.23 -17.41
C ASP A 173 3.83 -23.59 -16.19
N TYR A 174 4.82 -24.26 -15.60
CA TYR A 174 5.62 -23.76 -14.48
C TYR A 174 6.63 -22.67 -14.89
N PHE A 175 7.02 -22.60 -16.16
CA PHE A 175 8.05 -21.68 -16.64
C PHE A 175 7.51 -20.52 -17.48
N LYS A 176 6.19 -20.41 -17.66
CA LYS A 176 5.60 -19.20 -18.24
C LYS A 176 5.86 -18.02 -17.32
N PRO A 177 6.29 -16.88 -17.86
CA PRO A 177 6.38 -15.66 -17.06
C PRO A 177 4.99 -15.35 -16.51
N MET A 178 4.77 -15.62 -15.23
CA MET A 178 3.57 -15.13 -14.53
C MET A 178 3.81 -13.69 -14.11
N GLU A 179 2.76 -12.88 -14.15
CA GLU A 179 2.82 -11.54 -13.60
C GLU A 179 3.22 -11.59 -12.12
N LEU A 180 4.06 -10.65 -11.69
CA LEU A 180 4.48 -10.53 -10.30
C LEU A 180 3.24 -10.33 -9.41
N ALA A 181 3.04 -11.23 -8.48
CA ALA A 181 2.02 -11.06 -7.45
C ALA A 181 2.54 -10.14 -6.34
N VAL A 182 1.80 -9.08 -6.04
CA VAL A 182 2.14 -8.14 -4.97
C VAL A 182 1.18 -8.36 -3.80
N ASN A 183 1.73 -8.71 -2.62
CA ASN A 183 0.95 -9.03 -1.41
C ASN A 183 -0.26 -9.94 -1.69
N PRO A 184 -0.08 -11.10 -2.32
CA PRO A 184 -1.21 -11.93 -2.71
C PRO A 184 -1.94 -12.47 -1.48
N GLU A 185 -3.27 -12.35 -1.48
CA GLU A 185 -4.17 -12.87 -0.42
C GLU A 185 -4.88 -14.17 -0.83
N GLY A 186 -4.58 -14.69 -2.02
CA GLY A 186 -5.28 -15.85 -2.59
C GLY A 186 -6.72 -15.56 -3.01
N PRO A 187 -7.44 -16.55 -3.56
CA PRO A 187 -8.80 -16.37 -4.01
C PRO A 187 -9.76 -16.10 -2.85
N ALA A 188 -10.64 -15.11 -3.00
CA ALA A 188 -11.66 -14.77 -2.02
C ALA A 188 -12.79 -15.83 -2.01
N GLU A 189 -13.33 -16.10 -0.81
CA GLU A 189 -14.64 -16.75 -0.61
C GLU A 189 -14.79 -18.24 -1.00
N LYS A 190 -13.79 -19.08 -0.71
CA LYS A 190 -13.99 -20.54 -0.65
C LYS A 190 -13.95 -21.01 0.80
N ASP A 191 -14.72 -22.06 1.15
CA ASP A 191 -14.71 -22.65 2.49
C ASP A 191 -13.39 -23.37 2.80
N GLY A 192 -12.73 -23.92 1.76
CA GLY A 192 -11.38 -24.46 1.86
C GLY A 192 -10.33 -23.39 2.11
N LYS A 193 -9.62 -23.49 3.23
CA LYS A 193 -8.55 -22.57 3.65
C LYS A 193 -7.19 -23.21 3.51
N VAL A 194 -6.18 -22.41 3.21
CA VAL A 194 -4.80 -22.86 3.12
C VAL A 194 -4.24 -23.19 4.50
N VAL A 195 -3.59 -24.34 4.59
CA VAL A 195 -2.79 -24.76 5.74
C VAL A 195 -1.38 -25.09 5.24
N ARG A 196 -0.38 -24.51 5.87
CA ARG A 196 1.04 -24.66 5.49
C ARG A 196 1.85 -25.43 6.50
N THR A 197 2.70 -26.30 5.98
CA THR A 197 3.89 -26.82 6.67
C THR A 197 5.12 -26.35 5.91
N VAL A 198 6.31 -26.61 6.45
CA VAL A 198 7.59 -26.36 5.75
C VAL A 198 7.69 -27.12 4.42
N LEU A 199 6.94 -28.22 4.27
CA LEU A 199 7.06 -29.12 3.13
C LEU A 199 5.82 -29.17 2.23
N GLU A 200 4.65 -28.79 2.74
CA GLU A 200 3.38 -29.05 2.09
C GLU A 200 2.40 -27.87 2.23
N ARG A 201 1.59 -27.73 1.21
CA ARG A 201 0.38 -26.91 1.16
C ARG A 201 -0.84 -27.84 1.17
N MET A 202 -1.78 -27.58 2.04
CA MET A 202 -2.97 -28.42 2.24
C MET A 202 -4.22 -27.55 2.23
N GLU A 203 -5.35 -28.16 1.87
CA GLU A 203 -6.68 -27.60 2.05
C GLU A 203 -7.36 -28.20 3.30
N LEU A 204 -7.96 -27.36 4.11
CA LEU A 204 -8.90 -27.76 5.16
C LEU A 204 -10.11 -26.85 5.15
N GLU A 205 -11.29 -27.43 5.36
CA GLU A 205 -12.52 -26.63 5.58
C GLU A 205 -12.39 -25.76 6.81
N SER A 206 -12.95 -24.54 6.79
CA SER A 206 -12.80 -23.52 7.81
C SER A 206 -13.24 -23.96 9.22
N HIS A 207 -14.13 -24.94 9.32
CA HIS A 207 -14.63 -25.51 10.59
C HIS A 207 -13.84 -26.73 11.08
N THR A 208 -12.88 -27.20 10.31
CA THR A 208 -12.10 -28.40 10.65
C THR A 208 -11.18 -28.14 11.83
N ARG A 209 -11.21 -29.04 12.81
CA ARG A 209 -10.25 -29.10 13.93
C ARG A 209 -9.37 -30.32 13.77
N LYS A 210 -8.08 -30.13 13.74
CA LYS A 210 -7.12 -31.20 13.49
C LYS A 210 -5.93 -31.13 14.46
N VAL A 211 -5.48 -32.30 14.87
CA VAL A 211 -4.23 -32.42 15.66
C VAL A 211 -3.06 -31.87 14.86
N LYS A 212 -2.17 -31.12 15.51
CA LYS A 212 -1.00 -30.47 14.92
C LYS A 212 -1.33 -29.40 13.85
N VAL A 213 -2.52 -28.81 13.90
CA VAL A 213 -2.83 -27.62 13.11
C VAL A 213 -3.10 -26.46 14.06
N GLY A 214 -2.22 -25.49 14.05
CA GLY A 214 -2.27 -24.25 14.82
C GLY A 214 -2.23 -23.03 13.91
N PHE A 215 -1.66 -21.94 14.37
CA PHE A 215 -1.52 -20.70 13.62
C PHE A 215 -0.48 -19.78 14.26
N ARG A 216 -0.06 -18.76 13.51
CA ARG A 216 0.75 -17.66 14.04
C ARG A 216 0.09 -16.32 13.78
N LEU A 217 0.60 -15.29 14.43
CA LEU A 217 0.07 -13.94 14.34
C LEU A 217 0.85 -13.13 13.31
N VAL A 218 0.14 -12.32 12.55
CA VAL A 218 0.69 -11.17 11.83
C VAL A 218 0.01 -9.93 12.38
N GLN A 219 0.80 -8.94 12.68
CA GLN A 219 0.28 -7.61 12.92
C GLN A 219 0.23 -6.91 11.57
N PRO A 220 -0.92 -6.39 11.15
CA PRO A 220 -0.99 -5.55 9.96
C PRO A 220 0.07 -4.45 10.03
N THR A 221 0.80 -4.26 8.95
CA THR A 221 1.89 -3.27 8.87
C THR A 221 1.43 -1.85 9.22
N GLU A 222 0.17 -1.62 9.13
CA GLU A 222 -0.54 -0.40 9.47
C GLU A 222 -0.28 0.06 10.91
N ASP A 223 -0.39 -0.83 11.89
CA ASP A 223 -0.14 -0.50 13.30
C ASP A 223 1.33 -0.24 13.61
N VAL A 224 2.23 -0.97 12.97
CA VAL A 224 3.68 -0.84 13.23
C VAL A 224 4.26 0.43 12.61
N LEU A 225 3.74 0.83 11.43
CA LEU A 225 4.16 2.07 10.78
C LEU A 225 3.56 3.30 11.48
N THR A 226 2.33 3.19 11.99
CA THR A 226 1.63 4.31 12.61
C THR A 226 2.20 4.66 13.98
N ASP A 227 2.37 3.69 14.86
CA ASP A 227 2.79 3.95 16.25
C ASP A 227 4.30 4.21 16.40
N ALA A 228 5.14 3.52 15.61
CA ALA A 228 6.59 3.64 15.73
C ALA A 228 7.18 4.81 14.91
N ILE A 229 6.54 5.21 13.81
CA ILE A 229 7.06 6.23 12.88
C ILE A 229 6.30 7.55 13.00
N LEU A 230 4.99 7.51 13.24
CA LEU A 230 4.14 8.70 13.22
C LEU A 230 3.75 9.17 14.62
N GLY A 231 4.04 8.39 15.67
CA GLY A 231 3.42 8.58 16.99
C GLY A 231 1.92 8.30 16.93
N PRO A 232 1.20 8.43 18.04
CA PRO A 232 -0.25 8.30 18.03
C PRO A 232 -0.84 9.38 17.13
N ILE A 233 -1.41 8.98 15.98
CA ILE A 233 -2.18 9.89 15.13
C ILE A 233 -3.51 10.13 15.84
N ASP A 234 -3.54 11.08 16.75
CA ASP A 234 -4.77 11.46 17.44
C ASP A 234 -5.75 12.22 16.52
N GLY A 235 -5.34 12.49 15.28
CA GLY A 235 -6.16 13.14 14.26
C GLY A 235 -6.42 14.64 14.52
N THR A 236 -5.84 15.20 15.58
CA THR A 236 -6.11 16.59 15.97
C THR A 236 -4.99 17.56 15.59
N GLN A 237 -3.78 17.06 15.32
CA GLN A 237 -2.64 17.91 14.96
C GLN A 237 -1.81 17.29 13.83
N ILE A 238 -1.58 18.10 12.80
CA ILE A 238 -0.58 17.83 11.77
C ILE A 238 0.67 18.65 12.13
N ASP A 239 1.83 18.00 12.18
CA ASP A 239 3.09 18.71 12.31
C ASP A 239 3.41 19.42 10.98
N ARG A 240 3.22 20.74 10.96
CA ARG A 240 3.40 21.58 9.77
C ARG A 240 4.68 22.39 9.90
N GLU A 241 5.41 22.53 8.80
CA GLU A 241 6.42 23.57 8.69
C GLU A 241 5.73 24.92 8.46
N THR A 242 6.31 25.99 9.03
CA THR A 242 5.87 27.34 8.69
C THR A 242 6.32 27.68 7.28
N VAL A 243 5.38 27.92 6.39
CA VAL A 243 5.64 28.30 5.00
C VAL A 243 5.42 29.78 4.82
N ASP A 244 6.40 30.45 4.21
CA ASP A 244 6.24 31.82 3.70
C ASP A 244 6.01 31.77 2.19
N ALA A 245 4.76 32.00 1.78
CA ALA A 245 4.35 32.05 0.39
C ALA A 245 4.37 33.48 -0.19
N SER A 246 5.08 34.43 0.42
CA SER A 246 5.29 35.78 -0.15
C SER A 246 6.13 35.73 -1.42
N ASP A 247 7.07 34.78 -1.54
CA ASP A 247 7.79 34.45 -2.76
C ASP A 247 7.12 33.24 -3.45
N ALA A 248 6.46 33.49 -4.58
CA ALA A 248 5.72 32.48 -5.33
C ALA A 248 6.59 31.49 -6.12
N ARG A 249 7.92 31.54 -5.98
CA ARG A 249 8.80 30.59 -6.67
C ARG A 249 8.68 29.20 -6.06
N PRO A 250 8.46 28.14 -6.88
CA PRO A 250 8.45 26.77 -6.38
C PRO A 250 9.79 26.39 -5.75
N GLU A 251 9.75 25.69 -4.64
CA GLU A 251 10.94 25.06 -4.05
C GLU A 251 11.26 23.75 -4.78
N VAL A 252 12.53 23.47 -4.99
CA VAL A 252 13.00 22.28 -5.73
C VAL A 252 13.79 21.39 -4.78
N PHE A 253 13.39 20.14 -4.70
CA PHE A 253 14.04 19.09 -3.91
C PHE A 253 14.64 18.03 -4.84
N THR A 254 15.72 17.39 -4.39
CA THR A 254 16.35 16.29 -5.13
C THR A 254 16.68 15.14 -4.19
N VAL A 255 16.19 13.94 -4.50
CA VAL A 255 16.46 12.71 -3.75
C VAL A 255 16.85 11.61 -4.75
N GLY A 256 17.98 10.93 -4.51
CA GLY A 256 18.46 9.86 -5.39
C GLY A 256 18.65 10.27 -6.86
N GLY A 257 18.96 11.55 -7.12
CA GLY A 257 19.08 12.10 -8.46
C GLY A 257 17.75 12.47 -9.14
N VAL A 258 16.62 12.28 -8.47
CA VAL A 258 15.29 12.67 -8.96
C VAL A 258 14.87 13.99 -8.33
N SER A 259 14.54 14.97 -9.16
CA SER A 259 14.08 16.29 -8.70
C SER A 259 12.57 16.41 -8.80
N PHE A 260 11.96 17.01 -7.79
CA PHE A 260 10.55 17.36 -7.77
C PHE A 260 10.35 18.78 -7.22
N ARG A 261 9.18 19.36 -7.45
CA ARG A 261 8.88 20.74 -7.09
C ARG A 261 7.68 20.83 -6.15
N MET A 262 7.79 21.71 -5.17
CA MET A 262 6.69 22.10 -4.31
C MET A 262 6.27 23.53 -4.68
N VAL A 263 4.96 23.74 -4.87
CA VAL A 263 4.37 25.03 -5.21
C VAL A 263 3.91 25.70 -3.93
N LYS A 264 4.37 26.92 -3.70
CA LYS A 264 3.94 27.76 -2.57
C LYS A 264 2.53 28.28 -2.81
N VAL A 265 1.63 28.01 -1.92
CA VAL A 265 0.22 28.40 -1.97
C VAL A 265 -0.05 29.41 -0.87
N LYS A 266 -0.36 30.65 -1.26
CA LYS A 266 -0.80 31.68 -0.32
C LYS A 266 -2.14 31.29 0.28
N GLY A 267 -2.20 31.21 1.58
CA GLY A 267 -3.41 30.91 2.34
C GLY A 267 -4.53 31.93 2.13
N GLY A 268 -5.70 31.60 2.61
CA GLY A 268 -6.88 32.45 2.50
C GLY A 268 -8.16 31.70 2.80
N THR A 269 -9.29 32.40 2.68
CA THR A 269 -10.62 31.83 2.92
C THR A 269 -11.30 31.49 1.59
N PHE A 270 -11.89 30.29 1.51
CA PHE A 270 -12.66 29.83 0.35
C PHE A 270 -13.92 29.06 0.79
N SER A 271 -14.81 28.81 -0.14
CA SER A 271 -15.97 27.95 0.06
C SER A 271 -15.59 26.52 -0.37
N MET A 272 -15.39 25.63 0.59
CA MET A 272 -15.10 24.22 0.39
C MET A 272 -16.39 23.43 0.14
N GLY A 273 -16.36 22.46 -0.77
CA GLY A 273 -17.52 21.67 -1.20
C GLY A 273 -18.11 22.16 -2.50
N PHE A 274 -19.24 21.62 -2.89
CA PHE A 274 -19.92 21.97 -4.15
C PHE A 274 -20.53 23.37 -4.07
N ASN A 275 -20.18 24.21 -5.03
CA ASN A 275 -20.72 25.56 -5.20
C ASN A 275 -21.43 25.68 -6.55
N ASP A 276 -22.39 26.60 -6.69
CA ASP A 276 -23.17 26.79 -7.93
C ASP A 276 -22.32 27.07 -9.17
N TYR A 277 -21.12 27.62 -9.00
CA TYR A 277 -20.18 27.87 -10.09
C TYR A 277 -19.34 26.63 -10.47
N ASP A 278 -19.44 25.52 -9.72
CA ASP A 278 -18.73 24.27 -10.02
C ASP A 278 -19.41 23.46 -11.14
N THR A 279 -20.38 24.02 -11.84
CA THR A 279 -21.16 23.41 -12.91
C THR A 279 -20.62 23.77 -14.30
N PRO A 280 -19.54 23.13 -14.78
CA PRO A 280 -19.08 23.37 -16.15
C PRO A 280 -20.02 22.75 -17.21
N LEU A 281 -20.85 21.77 -16.84
CA LEU A 281 -21.70 21.01 -17.75
C LEU A 281 -23.04 20.64 -17.07
N ALA A 282 -24.11 20.87 -17.76
CA ALA A 282 -25.49 20.98 -17.24
C ALA A 282 -26.15 19.68 -16.72
N THR A 283 -25.50 18.53 -16.63
CA THR A 283 -26.17 17.25 -16.29
C THR A 283 -25.29 16.28 -15.51
N PHE A 284 -25.10 16.54 -14.21
CA PHE A 284 -24.56 15.53 -13.28
C PHE A 284 -25.27 15.65 -11.93
N SER A 285 -25.24 14.58 -11.16
CA SER A 285 -25.74 14.60 -9.79
C SER A 285 -24.62 14.99 -8.84
N VAL A 286 -24.83 16.03 -8.05
CA VAL A 286 -23.98 16.39 -6.91
C VAL A 286 -24.11 15.29 -5.87
N GLN A 287 -23.00 14.79 -5.34
CA GLN A 287 -23.02 13.82 -4.25
C GLN A 287 -23.39 14.52 -2.94
N GLU A 288 -24.17 13.85 -2.09
CA GLU A 288 -24.54 14.40 -0.77
C GLU A 288 -23.33 14.77 0.08
N ASN A 289 -22.24 13.99 -0.04
CA ASN A 289 -20.99 14.22 0.70
C ASN A 289 -20.18 15.43 0.22
N GLU A 290 -20.56 16.08 -0.89
CA GLU A 290 -19.97 17.33 -1.37
C GLU A 290 -20.64 18.56 -0.70
N GLN A 291 -21.66 18.35 0.12
CA GLN A 291 -22.46 19.40 0.74
C GLN A 291 -22.52 19.26 2.27
N PRO A 292 -22.80 20.35 2.99
CA PRO A 292 -22.97 21.72 2.49
C PRO A 292 -21.63 22.38 2.14
N ALA A 293 -21.63 23.27 1.15
CA ALA A 293 -20.49 24.16 0.97
C ALA A 293 -20.35 25.06 2.21
N HIS A 294 -19.10 25.25 2.67
CA HIS A 294 -18.82 25.95 3.92
C HIS A 294 -17.52 26.74 3.86
N PRO A 295 -17.36 27.80 4.65
CA PRO A 295 -16.14 28.60 4.69
C PRO A 295 -14.98 27.83 5.33
N VAL A 296 -13.82 27.80 4.66
CA VAL A 296 -12.57 27.27 5.22
C VAL A 296 -11.47 28.30 5.04
N THR A 297 -10.73 28.58 6.11
CA THR A 297 -9.54 29.43 6.10
C THR A 297 -8.30 28.57 6.28
N LEU A 298 -7.31 28.75 5.40
CA LEU A 298 -6.03 28.05 5.42
C LEU A 298 -4.88 29.03 5.60
N ASP A 299 -3.87 28.62 6.32
CA ASP A 299 -2.56 29.27 6.35
C ASP A 299 -1.80 29.03 5.04
N ASP A 300 -0.63 29.65 4.88
CA ASP A 300 0.28 29.38 3.77
C ASP A 300 0.80 27.92 3.86
N PHE A 301 0.91 27.25 2.72
CA PHE A 301 1.43 25.88 2.64
C PHE A 301 2.14 25.63 1.31
N GLU A 302 2.82 24.50 1.19
CA GLU A 302 3.34 24.04 -0.09
C GLU A 302 2.67 22.74 -0.51
N ILE A 303 2.50 22.54 -1.82
CA ILE A 303 1.93 21.33 -2.39
C ILE A 303 2.73 20.90 -3.62
N GLY A 304 2.83 19.59 -3.85
CA GLY A 304 3.54 19.06 -5.01
C GLY A 304 3.00 19.59 -6.34
N GLU A 305 3.89 20.02 -7.22
CA GLU A 305 3.56 20.47 -8.59
C GLU A 305 2.79 19.39 -9.36
N THR A 306 3.11 18.11 -9.09
CA THR A 306 2.48 16.91 -9.66
C THR A 306 2.20 15.89 -8.56
N GLU A 307 1.52 14.82 -8.92
CA GLU A 307 1.51 13.60 -8.13
C GLU A 307 2.94 13.07 -7.95
N VAL A 308 3.18 12.26 -6.94
CA VAL A 308 4.44 11.53 -6.75
C VAL A 308 4.64 10.58 -7.93
N THR A 309 5.77 10.73 -8.63
CA THR A 309 6.07 9.90 -9.79
C THR A 309 6.68 8.55 -9.40
N VAL A 310 6.61 7.57 -10.30
CA VAL A 310 7.31 6.29 -10.20
C VAL A 310 8.81 6.50 -9.93
N ALA A 311 9.44 7.48 -10.63
CA ALA A 311 10.85 7.80 -10.41
C ALA A 311 11.14 8.25 -8.98
N LEU A 312 10.33 9.19 -8.45
CA LEU A 312 10.52 9.70 -7.09
C LEU A 312 10.24 8.62 -6.05
N TRP A 313 9.17 7.84 -6.24
CA TRP A 313 8.88 6.72 -5.36
C TRP A 313 10.05 5.73 -5.29
N ASN A 314 10.59 5.32 -6.44
CA ASN A 314 11.72 4.40 -6.49
C ASN A 314 12.99 4.98 -5.84
N ALA A 315 13.25 6.27 -6.03
CA ALA A 315 14.41 6.94 -5.42
C ALA A 315 14.36 6.97 -3.89
N VAL A 316 13.16 7.01 -3.31
CA VAL A 316 12.93 7.03 -1.85
C VAL A 316 12.81 5.63 -1.28
N MET A 317 12.03 4.76 -1.93
CA MET A 317 11.67 3.44 -1.39
C MET A 317 12.68 2.35 -1.77
N GLY A 318 13.39 2.50 -2.89
CA GLY A 318 14.29 1.48 -3.45
C GLY A 318 13.54 0.30 -4.10
N SER A 319 12.21 0.36 -4.16
CA SER A 319 11.34 -0.64 -4.76
C SER A 319 10.06 0.04 -5.26
N LEU A 320 9.36 -0.62 -6.17
CA LEU A 320 8.09 -0.12 -6.72
C LEU A 320 6.94 -0.97 -6.24
N PRO A 321 5.72 -0.41 -6.15
CA PRO A 321 4.50 -1.20 -5.93
C PRO A 321 4.27 -2.23 -7.03
N HIS A 322 4.73 -1.96 -8.26
CA HIS A 322 4.71 -2.89 -9.40
C HIS A 322 6.01 -2.80 -10.21
N LEU A 323 6.60 -3.95 -10.58
CA LEU A 323 7.86 -4.01 -11.34
C LEU A 323 7.77 -3.43 -12.75
N ASN A 324 6.60 -3.47 -13.38
CA ASN A 324 6.40 -2.95 -14.73
C ASN A 324 6.45 -1.41 -14.82
N ASP A 325 6.41 -0.72 -13.69
CA ASP A 325 6.39 0.75 -13.63
C ASP A 325 7.77 1.38 -13.87
N LEU A 326 8.88 0.61 -13.73
CA LEU A 326 10.25 1.12 -13.98
C LEU A 326 10.47 1.66 -15.41
N ALA A 327 9.73 1.14 -16.39
CA ALA A 327 9.80 1.57 -17.77
C ALA A 327 9.14 2.96 -18.00
N GLU A 328 8.37 3.46 -17.05
CA GLU A 328 7.55 4.66 -17.19
C GLU A 328 7.74 5.64 -16.01
N PRO A 329 8.96 6.15 -15.81
CA PRO A 329 9.37 6.87 -14.60
C PRO A 329 8.60 8.19 -14.37
N GLN A 330 7.99 8.75 -15.41
CA GLN A 330 7.24 10.00 -15.33
C GLN A 330 5.74 9.83 -15.08
N LYS A 331 5.25 8.60 -15.00
CA LYS A 331 3.88 8.35 -14.57
C LYS A 331 3.73 8.55 -13.06
N PRO A 332 2.53 8.90 -12.56
CA PRO A 332 2.29 8.87 -11.14
C PRO A 332 2.41 7.44 -10.62
N VAL A 333 2.91 7.27 -9.41
CA VAL A 333 2.86 5.98 -8.73
C VAL A 333 1.41 5.61 -8.44
N GLY A 334 1.03 4.40 -8.83
CA GLY A 334 -0.26 3.79 -8.52
C GLY A 334 -0.11 2.65 -7.51
N ASN A 335 -1.21 1.97 -7.20
CA ASN A 335 -1.22 0.82 -6.28
C ASN A 335 -0.63 1.12 -4.90
N VAL A 336 -0.89 2.30 -4.38
CA VAL A 336 -0.45 2.69 -3.04
C VAL A 336 -1.66 2.89 -2.13
N SER A 337 -1.59 2.36 -0.92
CA SER A 337 -2.53 2.62 0.15
C SER A 337 -2.18 3.96 0.82
N TRP A 338 -3.07 4.45 1.69
CA TRP A 338 -2.78 5.60 2.54
C TRP A 338 -1.54 5.33 3.42
N TYR A 339 -1.40 4.10 3.95
CA TYR A 339 -0.26 3.70 4.75
C TYR A 339 1.04 3.61 3.94
N ASN A 340 1.00 3.08 2.72
CA ASN A 340 2.16 3.11 1.82
C ASN A 340 2.63 4.54 1.57
N SER A 341 1.67 5.48 1.43
CA SER A 341 1.96 6.90 1.28
C SER A 341 2.66 7.48 2.53
N GLN A 342 2.21 7.11 3.74
CA GLN A 342 2.85 7.55 4.99
C GLN A 342 4.27 6.98 5.14
N ASN A 343 4.48 5.71 4.79
CA ASN A 343 5.81 5.10 4.80
C ASN A 343 6.78 5.79 3.84
N PHE A 344 6.31 6.08 2.62
CA PHE A 344 7.07 6.86 1.66
C PHE A 344 7.45 8.23 2.22
N ILE A 345 6.49 8.95 2.78
CA ILE A 345 6.67 10.29 3.38
C ILE A 345 7.67 10.23 4.55
N SER A 346 7.55 9.25 5.43
CA SER A 346 8.50 9.09 6.55
C SER A 346 9.93 8.90 6.07
N LYS A 347 10.15 8.06 5.03
CA LYS A 347 11.48 7.88 4.44
C LYS A 347 11.96 9.13 3.73
N LEU A 348 11.09 9.82 3.00
CA LEU A 348 11.42 11.09 2.34
C LEU A 348 11.85 12.14 3.37
N ASN A 349 11.15 12.25 4.49
CA ASN A 349 11.48 13.15 5.60
C ASN A 349 12.86 12.82 6.21
N ALA A 350 13.15 11.53 6.42
CA ALA A 350 14.45 11.10 6.90
C ALA A 350 15.60 11.45 5.93
N LEU A 351 15.34 11.40 4.61
CA LEU A 351 16.34 11.73 3.58
C LEU A 351 16.55 13.23 3.41
N THR A 352 15.52 14.03 3.63
CA THR A 352 15.52 15.48 3.31
C THR A 352 15.65 16.38 4.56
N GLY A 353 15.34 15.85 5.73
CA GLY A 353 15.24 16.63 6.98
C GLY A 353 14.02 17.57 7.01
N ARG A 354 13.06 17.39 6.10
CA ARG A 354 11.82 18.19 5.99
C ARG A 354 10.64 17.45 6.60
N LYS A 355 9.48 18.12 6.70
CA LYS A 355 8.24 17.57 7.24
C LYS A 355 7.16 17.41 6.17
N PHE A 356 7.51 16.74 5.08
CA PHE A 356 6.53 16.38 4.06
C PHE A 356 5.40 15.54 4.68
N ARG A 357 4.20 15.70 4.14
CA ARG A 357 2.98 15.04 4.58
C ARG A 357 2.02 14.86 3.39
N LEU A 358 0.91 14.18 3.58
CA LEU A 358 -0.22 14.30 2.67
C LEU A 358 -0.88 15.68 2.85
N PRO A 359 -1.45 16.26 1.79
CA PRO A 359 -2.29 17.44 1.95
C PRO A 359 -3.53 17.10 2.79
N THR A 360 -4.04 18.05 3.56
CA THR A 360 -5.40 17.94 4.06
C THR A 360 -6.38 18.02 2.88
N GLU A 361 -7.59 17.51 3.05
CA GLU A 361 -8.62 17.61 2.03
C GLU A 361 -8.90 19.06 1.63
N ALA A 362 -8.89 19.96 2.62
CA ALA A 362 -9.10 21.39 2.41
C ALA A 362 -7.95 22.04 1.63
N GLU A 363 -6.69 21.73 1.97
CA GLU A 363 -5.51 22.20 1.21
C GLU A 363 -5.54 21.70 -0.22
N TRP A 364 -5.88 20.42 -0.41
CA TRP A 364 -6.01 19.82 -1.74
C TRP A 364 -7.05 20.57 -2.58
N GLU A 365 -8.27 20.79 -2.04
CA GLU A 365 -9.34 21.45 -2.76
C GLU A 365 -9.02 22.92 -3.04
N TYR A 366 -8.46 23.64 -2.08
CA TYR A 366 -8.04 25.03 -2.24
C TYR A 366 -6.99 25.19 -3.36
N ALA A 367 -5.98 24.32 -3.35
CA ALA A 367 -4.96 24.29 -4.39
C ALA A 367 -5.54 23.94 -5.76
N ALA A 368 -6.45 22.93 -5.85
CA ALA A 368 -7.13 22.55 -7.07
C ALA A 368 -7.98 23.65 -7.67
N ARG A 369 -8.60 24.48 -6.81
CA ARG A 369 -9.38 25.68 -7.20
C ARG A 369 -8.53 26.84 -7.67
N GLY A 370 -7.19 26.77 -7.56
CA GLY A 370 -6.27 27.85 -7.94
C GLY A 370 -6.00 28.86 -6.81
N GLY A 371 -6.34 28.55 -5.55
CA GLY A 371 -6.11 29.40 -4.39
C GLY A 371 -6.72 30.79 -4.55
N GLN A 372 -5.98 31.84 -4.18
CA GLN A 372 -6.40 33.22 -4.39
C GLN A 372 -6.51 33.66 -5.88
N LYS A 373 -5.96 32.85 -6.82
CA LYS A 373 -6.02 33.12 -8.26
C LYS A 373 -7.18 32.39 -8.95
N THR A 374 -8.08 31.79 -8.17
CA THR A 374 -9.19 30.96 -8.69
C THR A 374 -10.00 31.68 -9.77
N ARG A 375 -10.32 30.95 -10.82
CA ARG A 375 -11.24 31.37 -11.89
C ARG A 375 -12.62 30.68 -11.78
N ARG A 376 -12.83 29.95 -10.68
CA ARG A 376 -14.08 29.24 -10.41
C ARG A 376 -14.40 28.18 -11.48
N TYR A 377 -13.39 27.38 -11.83
CA TYR A 377 -13.57 26.24 -12.71
C TYR A 377 -14.07 25.02 -11.95
N GLY A 378 -14.82 24.16 -12.66
CA GLY A 378 -15.30 22.89 -12.08
C GLY A 378 -14.23 21.80 -12.09
N PHE A 379 -13.23 21.90 -13.00
CA PHE A 379 -12.02 21.09 -13.01
C PHE A 379 -10.82 21.97 -12.74
N SER A 380 -9.73 21.39 -12.23
CA SER A 380 -8.53 22.16 -11.91
C SER A 380 -7.92 22.78 -13.19
N GLY A 381 -7.98 24.11 -13.29
CA GLY A 381 -7.48 24.90 -14.40
C GLY A 381 -8.38 24.99 -15.64
N SER A 382 -9.59 24.38 -15.64
CA SER A 382 -10.47 24.38 -16.83
C SER A 382 -11.94 24.09 -16.52
N ASN A 383 -12.83 24.50 -17.44
CA ASN A 383 -14.21 24.00 -17.51
C ASN A 383 -14.40 22.99 -18.66
N THR A 384 -13.32 22.53 -19.28
CA THR A 384 -13.32 21.55 -20.34
C THR A 384 -12.40 20.38 -20.01
N TYR A 385 -12.42 19.32 -20.81
CA TYR A 385 -11.65 18.08 -20.53
C TYR A 385 -10.15 18.17 -20.90
N ASP A 386 -9.66 19.35 -21.28
CA ASP A 386 -8.31 19.58 -21.76
C ASP A 386 -7.25 19.71 -20.66
N ALA A 387 -7.68 19.72 -19.40
CA ALA A 387 -6.81 19.77 -18.22
C ALA A 387 -6.84 18.46 -17.39
N MET A 388 -7.46 17.38 -17.89
CA MET A 388 -7.59 16.14 -17.10
C MET A 388 -7.41 14.88 -17.94
N TRP A 389 -6.80 13.85 -17.35
CA TRP A 389 -6.78 12.48 -17.85
C TRP A 389 -7.90 11.67 -17.20
N TYR A 390 -8.93 11.32 -17.94
CA TYR A 390 -10.10 10.59 -17.48
C TYR A 390 -10.45 9.45 -18.44
N LEU A 391 -11.46 8.64 -18.14
CA LEU A 391 -11.85 7.48 -18.93
C LEU A 391 -12.04 7.79 -20.45
N GLY A 392 -12.55 8.97 -20.76
CA GLY A 392 -12.85 9.35 -22.15
C GLY A 392 -11.63 9.65 -23.02
N ASN A 393 -10.44 9.93 -22.44
CA ASN A 393 -9.24 10.26 -23.20
C ASN A 393 -7.98 9.48 -22.77
N ALA A 394 -8.00 8.79 -21.63
CA ALA A 394 -6.85 8.07 -21.08
C ALA A 394 -6.86 6.57 -21.39
N ASN A 395 -7.99 5.99 -21.84
CA ASN A 395 -8.18 4.55 -22.02
C ASN A 395 -7.86 3.72 -20.77
N SER A 396 -8.25 4.23 -19.60
CA SER A 396 -7.96 3.65 -18.27
C SER A 396 -6.48 3.40 -17.99
N LYS A 397 -5.57 4.13 -18.64
CA LYS A 397 -4.13 4.00 -18.46
C LYS A 397 -3.56 5.29 -17.87
N LEU A 398 -2.74 5.15 -16.84
CA LEU A 398 -1.96 6.26 -16.28
C LEU A 398 -1.15 6.97 -17.37
N LYS A 399 -1.05 8.26 -17.26
CA LYS A 399 -0.28 9.12 -18.19
C LYS A 399 0.88 9.79 -17.45
N ASP A 400 1.91 10.12 -18.18
CA ASP A 400 2.99 10.94 -17.63
C ASP A 400 2.42 12.23 -17.06
N VAL A 401 2.93 12.63 -15.92
CA VAL A 401 2.57 13.90 -15.29
C VAL A 401 2.94 15.10 -16.18
N LYS A 402 2.26 16.23 -16.02
CA LYS A 402 2.52 17.50 -16.72
C LYS A 402 2.35 17.44 -18.25
N LYS A 403 1.48 16.57 -18.76
CA LYS A 403 1.20 16.52 -20.20
C LYS A 403 0.00 17.37 -20.62
N LEU A 404 -0.81 17.79 -19.66
CA LEU A 404 -1.95 18.69 -19.87
C LEU A 404 -1.67 20.06 -19.24
N LYS A 405 -2.67 20.96 -19.28
CA LYS A 405 -2.55 22.30 -18.73
C LYS A 405 -2.55 22.29 -17.21
N PRO A 406 -1.69 23.11 -16.56
CA PRO A 406 -1.77 23.34 -15.14
C PRO A 406 -2.96 24.26 -14.78
N ASN A 407 -3.27 24.33 -13.49
CA ASN A 407 -4.16 25.34 -12.96
C ASN A 407 -3.44 26.71 -12.80
N GLU A 408 -4.14 27.69 -12.21
CA GLU A 408 -3.69 29.07 -12.04
C GLU A 408 -2.47 29.21 -11.11
N LEU A 409 -2.16 28.19 -10.30
CA LEU A 409 -0.98 28.12 -9.44
C LEU A 409 0.20 27.41 -10.10
N GLY A 410 0.01 26.83 -11.30
CA GLY A 410 1.02 26.02 -11.97
C GLY A 410 1.05 24.56 -11.51
N ILE A 411 -0.01 24.08 -10.87
CA ILE A 411 -0.15 22.71 -10.38
C ILE A 411 -0.86 21.87 -11.46
N TYR A 412 -0.32 20.68 -11.72
CA TYR A 412 -0.79 19.78 -12.76
C TYR A 412 -1.58 18.61 -12.21
N ASP A 413 -2.43 18.03 -13.06
CA ASP A 413 -3.06 16.72 -12.90
C ASP A 413 -3.97 16.58 -11.66
N MET A 414 -4.42 17.69 -11.05
CA MET A 414 -5.35 17.67 -9.91
C MET A 414 -6.79 17.26 -10.30
N SER A 415 -7.05 17.04 -11.58
CA SER A 415 -8.28 16.43 -12.10
C SER A 415 -7.88 15.26 -12.99
N GLY A 416 -8.21 14.03 -12.58
CA GLY A 416 -7.91 12.80 -13.31
C GLY A 416 -6.57 12.16 -12.94
N ASN A 417 -5.99 11.38 -13.85
CA ASN A 417 -4.79 10.56 -13.74
C ASN A 417 -4.85 9.54 -12.59
N VAL A 418 -4.55 9.92 -11.35
CA VAL A 418 -4.76 9.07 -10.17
C VAL A 418 -5.64 9.76 -9.13
N TRP A 419 -6.41 8.99 -8.37
CA TRP A 419 -6.99 9.43 -7.12
C TRP A 419 -5.87 9.72 -6.13
N GLU A 420 -5.92 10.84 -5.44
CA GLU A 420 -4.89 11.27 -4.50
C GLU A 420 -5.37 11.14 -3.06
N TRP A 421 -4.63 10.39 -2.24
CA TRP A 421 -4.87 10.29 -0.83
C TRP A 421 -4.67 11.64 -0.13
N CYS A 422 -5.64 12.01 0.70
CA CYS A 422 -5.52 13.12 1.65
C CYS A 422 -5.24 12.60 3.07
N TYR A 423 -4.75 13.50 3.92
CA TYR A 423 -4.47 13.18 5.32
C TYR A 423 -5.75 12.79 6.08
N ASP A 424 -6.85 13.42 5.76
CA ASP A 424 -8.10 13.42 6.50
C ASP A 424 -8.78 12.05 6.56
N ARG A 425 -9.38 11.75 7.73
CA ARG A 425 -10.44 10.76 7.83
C ARG A 425 -11.72 11.33 7.28
N ALA A 426 -12.52 10.47 6.66
CA ALA A 426 -13.78 10.88 6.08
C ALA A 426 -14.77 11.35 7.16
N ALA A 427 -15.38 12.50 6.92
CA ALA A 427 -16.46 13.07 7.70
C ALA A 427 -17.46 13.76 6.78
N GLU A 428 -18.69 13.95 7.26
CA GLU A 428 -19.65 14.84 6.63
C GLU A 428 -19.22 16.30 6.81
N TYR A 429 -19.55 17.13 5.85
CA TYR A 429 -19.28 18.57 5.98
C TYR A 429 -20.25 19.22 6.95
N SER A 430 -19.73 20.15 7.78
CA SER A 430 -20.50 21.08 8.61
C SER A 430 -20.68 22.40 7.87
N LYS A 431 -21.75 23.14 8.20
CA LYS A 431 -21.94 24.52 7.73
C LYS A 431 -21.02 25.54 8.43
N ASP A 432 -20.42 25.14 9.54
CA ASP A 432 -19.62 26.02 10.38
C ASP A 432 -18.30 26.39 9.72
N PRO A 433 -17.84 27.64 9.82
CA PRO A 433 -16.51 28.02 9.37
C PRO A 433 -15.42 27.22 10.06
N GLN A 434 -14.42 26.79 9.30
CA GLN A 434 -13.29 26.01 9.79
C GLN A 434 -11.96 26.71 9.50
N VAL A 435 -10.97 26.46 10.35
CA VAL A 435 -9.59 26.97 10.17
C VAL A 435 -8.65 25.78 10.19
N ASN A 436 -7.87 25.60 9.10
CA ASN A 436 -6.92 24.52 8.93
C ASN A 436 -7.48 23.12 9.31
N PRO A 437 -8.66 22.71 8.80
CA PRO A 437 -9.26 21.43 9.18
C PRO A 437 -8.36 20.26 8.79
N VAL A 438 -8.44 19.18 9.58
CA VAL A 438 -7.65 17.94 9.40
C VAL A 438 -8.52 16.69 9.33
N GLY A 439 -9.85 16.88 9.14
CA GLY A 439 -10.82 15.80 9.08
C GLY A 439 -11.29 15.29 10.45
N ALA A 440 -11.93 14.13 10.47
CA ALA A 440 -12.45 13.53 11.69
C ALA A 440 -11.33 12.96 12.57
N THR A 441 -11.55 12.96 13.88
CA THR A 441 -10.63 12.37 14.87
C THR A 441 -10.71 10.83 14.87
N GLU A 442 -11.86 10.29 14.48
CA GLU A 442 -12.13 8.85 14.46
C GLU A 442 -12.61 8.38 13.08
N GLY A 443 -12.51 7.07 12.82
CA GLY A 443 -12.96 6.44 11.58
C GLY A 443 -11.83 5.74 10.81
N GLY A 444 -12.18 4.64 10.11
CA GLY A 444 -11.23 3.79 9.38
C GLY A 444 -11.05 4.15 7.89
N THR A 445 -11.78 5.15 7.39
CA THR A 445 -11.71 5.55 5.97
C THR A 445 -10.99 6.86 5.79
N ARG A 446 -10.22 6.97 4.71
CA ARG A 446 -9.45 8.15 4.32
C ARG A 446 -10.01 8.77 3.04
N ILE A 447 -9.85 10.06 2.89
CA ILE A 447 -10.32 10.81 1.73
C ILE A 447 -9.41 10.57 0.51
N LEU A 448 -10.05 10.45 -0.64
CA LEU A 448 -9.43 10.47 -1.97
C LEU A 448 -10.04 11.59 -2.80
N ARG A 449 -9.19 12.30 -3.54
CA ARG A 449 -9.62 13.46 -4.35
C ARG A 449 -9.11 13.34 -5.79
N GLY A 450 -9.73 14.09 -6.72
CA GLY A 450 -9.26 14.33 -8.08
C GLY A 450 -9.81 13.39 -9.15
N GLY A 451 -10.33 12.22 -8.82
CA GLY A 451 -10.67 11.21 -9.84
C GLY A 451 -9.44 10.53 -10.42
N SER A 452 -9.61 9.80 -11.52
CA SER A 452 -8.50 9.08 -12.16
C SER A 452 -8.68 8.89 -13.66
N CYS A 453 -7.65 8.37 -14.34
CA CYS A 453 -7.69 7.98 -15.75
C CYS A 453 -8.77 6.93 -16.10
N ALA A 454 -9.29 6.22 -15.10
CA ALA A 454 -10.37 5.24 -15.24
C ALA A 454 -11.72 5.76 -14.72
N SER A 455 -11.79 7.00 -14.25
CA SER A 455 -13.01 7.62 -13.75
C SER A 455 -13.78 8.33 -14.87
N ARG A 456 -15.11 8.42 -14.72
CA ARG A 456 -15.90 9.33 -15.53
C ARG A 456 -15.51 10.77 -15.19
N TRP A 457 -15.77 11.70 -16.12
CA TRP A 457 -15.43 13.11 -15.96
C TRP A 457 -16.05 13.77 -14.71
N ASP A 458 -17.25 13.36 -14.32
CA ASP A 458 -17.96 13.90 -13.15
C ASP A 458 -17.26 13.57 -11.82
N ALA A 459 -16.54 12.46 -11.75
CA ALA A 459 -15.70 12.10 -10.61
C ALA A 459 -14.37 12.88 -10.57
N CYS A 460 -13.97 13.55 -11.65
CA CYS A 460 -12.77 14.39 -11.72
C CYS A 460 -13.02 15.86 -11.37
N ARG A 461 -14.24 16.24 -10.95
CA ARG A 461 -14.56 17.58 -10.47
C ARG A 461 -13.78 17.91 -9.19
N ILE A 462 -13.44 19.16 -9.03
CA ILE A 462 -12.70 19.63 -7.85
C ILE A 462 -13.46 19.31 -6.56
N SER A 463 -14.77 19.51 -6.52
CA SER A 463 -15.60 19.27 -5.34
C SER A 463 -15.85 17.78 -5.05
N ASN A 464 -15.68 16.90 -6.05
CA ASN A 464 -15.98 15.48 -5.88
C ASN A 464 -15.08 14.83 -4.82
N ARG A 465 -15.70 14.07 -3.94
CA ARG A 465 -15.06 13.36 -2.82
C ARG A 465 -15.26 11.87 -2.96
N SER A 466 -14.21 11.11 -2.67
CA SER A 466 -14.29 9.67 -2.44
C SER A 466 -13.59 9.32 -1.14
N PHE A 467 -13.91 8.16 -0.60
CA PHE A 467 -13.26 7.68 0.62
C PHE A 467 -13.15 6.16 0.58
N MET A 468 -12.06 5.65 1.10
CA MET A 468 -11.76 4.23 1.15
C MET A 468 -11.09 3.88 2.47
N PRO A 469 -11.20 2.62 2.94
CA PRO A 469 -10.34 2.13 4.00
C PRO A 469 -8.88 2.43 3.69
N ALA A 470 -8.12 2.88 4.70
CA ALA A 470 -6.73 3.33 4.55
C ALA A 470 -5.80 2.28 3.93
N LYS A 471 -6.14 1.00 4.07
CA LYS A 471 -5.40 -0.14 3.52
C LYS A 471 -5.65 -0.42 2.03
N ASN A 472 -6.71 0.13 1.46
CA ASN A 472 -7.09 -0.20 0.09
C ASN A 472 -6.03 0.27 -0.91
N ILE A 473 -5.70 -0.61 -1.84
CA ILE A 473 -4.82 -0.37 -2.99
C ILE A 473 -5.64 -0.49 -4.27
N LYS A 474 -5.33 0.35 -5.25
CA LYS A 474 -5.88 0.24 -6.59
C LYS A 474 -4.88 0.87 -7.57
N GLY A 475 -4.79 0.34 -8.79
CA GLY A 475 -3.89 0.84 -9.83
C GLY A 475 -3.99 2.35 -10.10
N THR A 476 -5.11 2.94 -9.71
CA THR A 476 -5.41 4.36 -9.86
C THR A 476 -5.40 5.15 -8.55
N PHE A 477 -4.86 4.60 -7.46
CA PHE A 477 -4.67 5.31 -6.20
C PHE A 477 -3.21 5.71 -6.05
N GLY A 478 -2.96 6.98 -5.91
CA GLY A 478 -1.65 7.60 -5.77
C GLY A 478 -1.64 8.65 -4.67
N LEU A 479 -0.65 9.53 -4.69
CA LEU A 479 -0.51 10.59 -3.69
C LEU A 479 0.15 11.83 -4.27
N ARG A 480 -0.07 12.95 -3.59
CA ARG A 480 0.64 14.22 -3.75
C ARG A 480 1.20 14.65 -2.42
N LEU A 481 2.35 15.33 -2.41
CA LEU A 481 2.99 15.82 -1.20
C LEU A 481 2.45 17.19 -0.81
N ALA A 482 2.53 17.50 0.49
CA ALA A 482 2.39 18.84 1.06
C ALA A 482 3.50 19.08 2.11
N LEU A 483 3.74 20.35 2.43
CA LEU A 483 4.57 20.85 3.53
C LEU A 483 3.77 21.82 4.38
#